data_8081ac8cd5277a5275d1931311fe62f6
#
_entry.id   8081ac8cd5277a5275d1931311fe62f6
#
_cell.length_a   1.000
_cell.length_b   1.000
_cell.length_c   1.000
_cell.angle_alpha   90.00
_cell.angle_beta   90.00
_cell.angle_gamma   90.00
#
_symmetry.space_group_name_H-M   'P 1'
#
loop_
_entity.id
_entity.type
_entity.pdbx_description
1 polymer ?
#
loop_
_entity_poly.entity_id
_entity_poly.type
_entity_poly.pdbx_seq_one_letter_code
_entity_poly.pdbx_strand_id
1 'polypeptide(L)'
;MARTLDPHLRSALASRVRFYNEMGIYDFYRRGSLTLEASAIDSDTSEIVAPALSPAHSDLKEEMTARKTATISTGDQNLPAVSPQPEHGVADPAAALKIIREDLGECVRCKLHTDRHKIVFGVGDPHAALMFIGEGPGADEDAKGEPFVGRAGQLLNNMIKAMGLRREDVYIANIVKCRPPGNRQPERDESETCSPFLMRQISAIKPKVLVALGATAAKNLLALSAPMTDLRGRWYDFKPVGSDPSWPGARLAVTYHPAFLLRDPRQKGEAWKDLQMVMKYLGIEPPKKAAD
;
A
#
# COMPACT_ATOMS: atom_id res chain seq x y z
N MET A 1 -2.25 -8.00 -45.46
CA MET A 1 -0.84 -8.23 -45.11
C MET A 1 -0.70 -7.99 -43.60
N ALA A 2 -0.37 -9.02 -42.84
CA ALA A 2 -0.16 -8.89 -41.41
C ALA A 2 1.17 -8.16 -41.17
N ARG A 3 1.14 -7.01 -40.48
CA ARG A 3 2.34 -6.29 -40.08
C ARG A 3 3.05 -7.11 -39.02
N THR A 4 4.22 -7.64 -39.35
CA THR A 4 5.13 -8.26 -38.36
C THR A 4 5.64 -7.20 -37.40
N LEU A 5 5.42 -7.41 -36.12
CA LEU A 5 5.96 -6.56 -35.05
C LEU A 5 7.50 -6.67 -35.03
N ASP A 6 8.14 -5.53 -34.83
CA ASP A 6 9.59 -5.43 -34.57
C ASP A 6 10.01 -6.41 -33.49
N PRO A 7 11.14 -7.14 -33.65
CA PRO A 7 11.64 -8.13 -32.67
C PRO A 7 11.84 -7.55 -31.27
N HIS A 8 12.34 -6.31 -31.15
CA HIS A 8 12.49 -5.63 -29.87
C HIS A 8 11.15 -5.30 -29.19
N LEU A 9 10.17 -4.86 -29.98
CA LEU A 9 8.81 -4.60 -29.50
C LEU A 9 8.12 -5.91 -29.08
N ARG A 10 8.35 -7.00 -29.81
CA ARG A 10 7.86 -8.34 -29.49
C ARG A 10 8.41 -8.87 -28.18
N SER A 11 9.71 -8.71 -27.93
CA SER A 11 10.37 -9.10 -26.69
C SER A 11 9.88 -8.25 -25.50
N ALA A 12 9.73 -6.94 -25.69
CA ALA A 12 9.21 -6.03 -24.67
C ALA A 12 7.74 -6.35 -24.31
N LEU A 13 6.91 -6.68 -25.31
CA LEU A 13 5.52 -7.09 -25.09
C LEU A 13 5.42 -8.43 -24.37
N ALA A 14 6.21 -9.43 -24.80
CA ALA A 14 6.27 -10.74 -24.14
C ALA A 14 6.70 -10.63 -22.69
N SER A 15 7.70 -9.79 -22.38
CA SER A 15 8.15 -9.49 -21.03
C SER A 15 7.06 -8.85 -20.18
N ARG A 16 6.28 -7.94 -20.78
CA ARG A 16 5.19 -7.26 -20.09
C ARG A 16 3.99 -8.19 -19.81
N VAL A 17 3.68 -9.08 -20.76
CA VAL A 17 2.65 -10.11 -20.59
C VAL A 17 3.04 -11.09 -19.49
N ARG A 18 4.30 -11.57 -19.47
CA ARG A 18 4.81 -12.47 -18.42
C ARG A 18 4.75 -11.81 -17.05
N PHE A 19 5.20 -10.57 -16.94
CA PHE A 19 5.09 -9.76 -15.71
C PHE A 19 3.64 -9.66 -15.20
N TYR A 20 2.68 -9.41 -16.08
CA TYR A 20 1.27 -9.36 -15.69
C TYR A 20 0.74 -10.71 -15.26
N ASN A 21 1.16 -11.80 -15.92
CA ASN A 21 0.77 -13.17 -15.54
C ASN A 21 1.32 -13.54 -14.15
N GLU A 22 2.56 -13.17 -13.82
CA GLU A 22 3.16 -13.37 -12.50
C GLU A 22 2.42 -12.58 -11.40
N MET A 23 1.83 -11.45 -11.75
CA MET A 23 0.95 -10.69 -10.86
C MET A 23 -0.51 -11.20 -10.83
N GLY A 24 -0.80 -12.36 -11.43
CA GLY A 24 -2.14 -12.95 -11.46
C GLY A 24 -3.12 -12.25 -12.40
N ILE A 25 -2.62 -11.56 -13.44
CA ILE A 25 -3.44 -10.93 -14.48
C ILE A 25 -3.36 -11.81 -15.71
N TYR A 26 -4.38 -12.64 -15.92
CA TYR A 26 -4.45 -13.57 -17.04
C TYR A 26 -5.31 -13.05 -18.20
N ASP A 27 -6.20 -12.09 -17.95
CA ASP A 27 -7.12 -11.56 -18.93
C ASP A 27 -6.71 -10.16 -19.41
N PHE A 28 -6.36 -10.06 -20.68
CA PHE A 28 -6.23 -8.79 -21.39
C PHE A 28 -7.57 -8.47 -22.05
N TYR A 29 -8.28 -7.45 -21.58
CA TYR A 29 -9.51 -6.99 -22.22
C TYR A 29 -9.23 -6.60 -23.67
N ARG A 30 -9.79 -7.38 -24.62
CA ARG A 30 -10.01 -6.90 -25.98
C ARG A 30 -11.09 -5.82 -25.88
N ARG A 31 -10.75 -4.57 -26.22
CA ARG A 31 -11.78 -3.63 -26.61
C ARG A 31 -12.51 -4.24 -27.81
N GLY A 32 -13.83 -4.47 -27.67
CA GLY A 32 -14.66 -4.85 -28.78
C GLY A 32 -14.44 -3.88 -29.94
N SER A 33 -14.35 -4.37 -31.17
CA SER A 33 -14.32 -3.54 -32.35
C SER A 33 -15.55 -2.64 -32.33
N LEU A 34 -15.31 -1.32 -32.25
CA LEU A 34 -16.34 -0.32 -32.52
C LEU A 34 -16.70 -0.48 -34.00
N THR A 35 -17.80 -1.16 -34.32
CA THR A 35 -18.48 -1.03 -35.57
C THR A 35 -19.10 0.37 -35.60
N LEU A 36 -18.44 1.28 -36.30
CA LEU A 36 -19.04 2.57 -36.69
C LEU A 36 -20.13 2.26 -37.69
N GLU A 37 -21.39 2.15 -37.24
CA GLU A 37 -22.55 2.29 -38.12
C GLU A 37 -22.62 3.78 -38.52
N ALA A 38 -22.37 4.04 -39.79
CA ALA A 38 -22.59 5.33 -40.42
C ALA A 38 -24.10 5.55 -40.55
N SER A 39 -24.70 6.24 -39.55
CA SER A 39 -26.03 6.83 -39.72
C SER A 39 -25.90 8.25 -40.24
N ALA A 40 -26.68 8.53 -41.27
CA ALA A 40 -26.74 9.74 -42.06
C ALA A 40 -26.77 11.03 -41.26
N ILE A 41 -25.99 12.00 -41.71
CA ILE A 41 -25.96 13.37 -41.23
C ILE A 41 -27.08 14.11 -41.93
N ASP A 42 -28.10 14.52 -41.19
CA ASP A 42 -29.00 15.58 -41.62
C ASP A 42 -28.38 16.91 -41.20
N SER A 43 -28.27 17.78 -42.21
CA SER A 43 -27.78 19.12 -42.13
C SER A 43 -28.84 20.04 -41.52
N ASP A 44 -28.58 20.65 -40.39
CA ASP A 44 -29.18 21.95 -40.08
C ASP A 44 -28.17 22.87 -39.39
N THR A 45 -28.03 24.04 -40.03
CA THR A 45 -27.15 25.13 -39.65
C THR A 45 -27.82 26.06 -38.66
N SER A 46 -27.21 26.27 -37.52
CA SER A 46 -27.42 27.51 -36.77
C SER A 46 -26.15 27.92 -36.03
N GLU A 47 -25.73 29.12 -36.35
CA GLU A 47 -24.59 29.86 -35.84
C GLU A 47 -24.50 29.91 -34.32
N ILE A 48 -23.34 29.60 -33.76
CA ILE A 48 -22.95 30.11 -32.45
C ILE A 48 -21.56 30.76 -32.57
N VAL A 49 -21.57 32.06 -32.35
CA VAL A 49 -20.44 32.99 -32.36
C VAL A 49 -19.46 32.62 -31.22
N ALA A 50 -18.20 32.38 -31.57
CA ALA A 50 -17.12 32.19 -30.60
C ALA A 50 -16.50 33.58 -30.27
N PRO A 51 -16.20 33.89 -29.01
CA PRO A 51 -15.40 35.09 -28.70
C PRO A 51 -13.92 34.83 -28.93
N ALA A 52 -13.27 35.79 -29.49
CA ALA A 52 -11.86 35.84 -29.84
C ALA A 52 -10.93 35.69 -28.61
N LEU A 53 -9.95 34.81 -28.72
CA LEU A 53 -8.81 34.72 -27.81
C LEU A 53 -7.64 35.52 -28.40
N SER A 54 -7.25 36.58 -27.70
CA SER A 54 -6.00 37.31 -27.92
C SER A 54 -4.77 36.47 -27.54
N PRO A 55 -3.66 36.60 -28.25
CA PRO A 55 -2.41 35.94 -27.94
C PRO A 55 -1.59 36.73 -26.92
N ALA A 56 -1.26 36.11 -25.80
CA ALA A 56 -0.23 36.60 -24.90
C ALA A 56 0.53 35.47 -24.23
N HIS A 57 1.80 35.49 -24.51
CA HIS A 57 3.01 35.20 -23.79
C HIS A 57 3.57 33.78 -23.85
N SER A 58 4.57 33.69 -24.73
CA SER A 58 5.81 32.93 -24.54
C SER A 58 6.43 33.25 -23.18
N ASP A 59 6.53 32.27 -22.26
CA ASP A 59 7.58 32.15 -21.25
C ASP A 59 7.14 31.06 -20.23
N LEU A 60 7.31 29.79 -20.60
CA LEU A 60 7.26 28.66 -19.65
C LEU A 60 8.22 27.53 -20.13
N LYS A 61 9.49 27.91 -20.27
CA LYS A 61 10.61 26.98 -20.23
C LYS A 61 11.48 27.42 -19.07
N GLU A 62 11.38 26.70 -17.98
CA GLU A 62 12.27 26.55 -16.83
C GLU A 62 11.46 26.52 -15.53
N GLU A 63 10.85 25.37 -15.24
CA GLU A 63 10.54 25.00 -13.86
C GLU A 63 10.12 23.51 -13.77
N MET A 64 11.02 22.62 -14.19
CA MET A 64 10.88 21.19 -13.97
C MET A 64 12.07 20.62 -13.20
N THR A 65 12.52 21.33 -12.16
CA THR A 65 13.53 20.79 -11.23
C THR A 65 13.34 21.42 -9.86
N ALA A 66 12.48 20.86 -9.07
CA ALA A 66 12.52 20.78 -7.60
C ALA A 66 11.15 20.30 -7.08
N ARG A 67 10.84 19.02 -7.21
CA ARG A 67 9.82 18.43 -6.33
C ARG A 67 10.41 18.45 -4.92
N LYS A 68 10.06 19.48 -4.17
CA LYS A 68 10.35 19.61 -2.75
C LYS A 68 9.87 18.35 -2.05
N THR A 69 10.81 17.64 -1.44
CA THR A 69 10.54 16.63 -0.42
C THR A 69 9.81 17.36 0.70
N ALA A 70 8.51 17.21 0.78
CA ALA A 70 7.75 17.71 1.90
C ALA A 70 8.06 16.83 3.10
N THR A 71 9.01 17.25 3.92
CA THR A 71 9.23 16.70 5.25
C THR A 71 8.08 17.23 6.10
N ILE A 72 7.01 16.45 6.22
CA ILE A 72 5.99 16.71 7.23
C ILE A 72 6.56 16.14 8.51
N SER A 73 7.20 17.01 9.29
CA SER A 73 7.48 16.72 10.70
C SER A 73 6.14 16.56 11.39
N THR A 74 5.83 15.36 11.88
CA THR A 74 4.67 15.09 12.74
C THR A 74 4.96 15.66 14.15
N GLY A 75 5.25 16.95 14.22
CA GLY A 75 5.27 17.72 15.46
C GLY A 75 3.84 17.96 15.92
N ASP A 76 3.57 17.67 17.17
CA ASP A 76 2.30 17.90 17.88
C ASP A 76 1.07 17.16 17.34
N GLN A 77 1.08 15.84 17.44
CA GLN A 77 -0.16 15.11 17.53
C GLN A 77 -0.32 14.56 18.94
N ASN A 78 -1.40 14.97 19.59
CA ASN A 78 -1.89 14.49 20.87
C ASN A 78 -2.29 13.01 20.78
N LEU A 79 -1.34 12.13 20.44
CA LEU A 79 -1.49 10.71 20.66
C LEU A 79 -1.36 10.51 22.17
N PRO A 80 -2.27 9.76 22.82
CA PRO A 80 -2.21 9.51 24.25
C PRO A 80 -0.81 9.04 24.60
N ALA A 81 -0.20 9.68 25.61
CA ALA A 81 1.11 9.32 26.12
C ALA A 81 1.10 7.82 26.42
N VAL A 82 1.91 7.06 25.69
CA VAL A 82 2.00 5.62 25.87
C VAL A 82 2.64 5.41 27.24
N SER A 83 1.87 4.91 28.22
CA SER A 83 2.40 4.44 29.50
C SER A 83 3.57 3.50 29.26
N PRO A 84 4.56 3.41 30.17
CA PRO A 84 5.69 2.50 30.01
C PRO A 84 5.16 1.09 29.65
N GLN A 85 5.52 0.61 28.48
CA GLN A 85 5.01 -0.64 27.95
C GLN A 85 5.92 -1.78 28.42
N PRO A 86 5.39 -2.97 28.73
CA PRO A 86 6.18 -4.08 29.30
C PRO A 86 7.39 -4.48 28.45
N GLU A 87 7.33 -4.24 27.13
CA GLU A 87 8.41 -4.54 26.19
C GLU A 87 9.50 -3.45 26.12
N HIS A 88 9.34 -2.31 26.82
CA HIS A 88 10.37 -1.26 26.83
C HIS A 88 11.69 -1.80 27.41
N GLY A 89 12.77 -1.61 26.66
CA GLY A 89 14.09 -2.11 27.03
C GLY A 89 14.37 -3.57 26.62
N VAL A 90 13.40 -4.27 26.03
CA VAL A 90 13.63 -5.61 25.46
C VAL A 90 14.38 -5.46 24.14
N ALA A 91 15.63 -5.95 24.13
CA ALA A 91 16.51 -5.78 22.95
C ALA A 91 16.11 -6.68 21.77
N ASP A 92 15.58 -7.88 22.06
CA ASP A 92 15.15 -8.82 21.04
C ASP A 92 13.74 -8.51 20.53
N PRO A 93 13.57 -8.15 19.23
CA PRO A 93 12.26 -7.88 18.63
C PRO A 93 11.26 -9.04 18.74
N ALA A 94 11.73 -10.29 18.67
CA ALA A 94 10.85 -11.45 18.78
C ALA A 94 10.27 -11.56 20.19
N ALA A 95 11.10 -11.37 21.21
CA ALA A 95 10.66 -11.36 22.61
C ALA A 95 9.71 -10.18 22.87
N ALA A 96 10.00 -8.98 22.34
CA ALA A 96 9.15 -7.81 22.46
C ALA A 96 7.77 -8.07 21.80
N LEU A 97 7.72 -8.63 20.60
CA LEU A 97 6.47 -8.99 19.93
C LEU A 97 5.65 -10.01 20.71
N LYS A 98 6.31 -10.98 21.36
CA LYS A 98 5.65 -11.95 22.22
C LYS A 98 4.96 -11.27 23.41
N ILE A 99 5.66 -10.37 24.10
CA ILE A 99 5.09 -9.58 25.20
C ILE A 99 3.90 -8.74 24.74
N ILE A 100 3.99 -8.10 23.57
CA ILE A 100 2.88 -7.33 22.99
C ILE A 100 1.68 -8.23 22.68
N ARG A 101 1.91 -9.45 22.18
CA ARG A 101 0.85 -10.41 21.90
C ARG A 101 0.19 -10.94 23.18
N GLU A 102 0.97 -11.15 24.22
CA GLU A 102 0.48 -11.58 25.56
C GLU A 102 -0.36 -10.47 26.21
N ASP A 103 0.08 -9.20 26.15
CA ASP A 103 -0.71 -8.06 26.62
C ASP A 103 -1.99 -7.83 25.81
N LEU A 104 -1.95 -8.03 24.48
CA LEU A 104 -3.16 -8.02 23.68
C LEU A 104 -4.14 -9.08 24.16
N GLY A 105 -3.66 -10.28 24.50
CA GLY A 105 -4.45 -11.39 25.03
C GLY A 105 -5.69 -11.67 24.16
N GLU A 106 -6.79 -12.05 24.80
CA GLU A 106 -8.13 -12.18 24.19
C GLU A 106 -8.87 -10.84 24.27
N CYS A 107 -8.29 -9.82 23.65
CA CYS A 107 -8.68 -8.41 23.70
C CYS A 107 -10.20 -8.18 23.54
N VAL A 108 -10.78 -7.41 24.47
CA VAL A 108 -12.19 -6.99 24.45
C VAL A 108 -12.31 -5.45 24.51
N ARG A 109 -11.25 -4.71 24.11
CA ARG A 109 -11.16 -3.26 24.27
C ARG A 109 -12.07 -2.45 23.33
N CYS A 110 -12.49 -3.03 22.22
CA CYS A 110 -13.43 -2.38 21.27
C CYS A 110 -14.48 -3.38 20.79
N LYS A 111 -15.55 -2.88 20.18
CA LYS A 111 -16.70 -3.69 19.72
C LYS A 111 -16.38 -4.76 18.68
N LEU A 112 -15.23 -4.69 18.00
CA LEU A 112 -14.82 -5.71 17.03
C LEU A 112 -14.55 -7.08 17.66
N HIS A 113 -14.44 -7.18 18.98
CA HIS A 113 -14.23 -8.46 19.67
C HIS A 113 -15.44 -9.38 19.59
N THR A 114 -16.65 -8.83 19.41
CA THR A 114 -17.92 -9.59 19.50
C THR A 114 -18.06 -10.61 18.38
N ASP A 115 -17.67 -10.25 17.16
CA ASP A 115 -17.92 -11.05 15.96
C ASP A 115 -16.66 -11.67 15.36
N ARG A 116 -15.47 -11.44 15.97
CA ARG A 116 -14.24 -12.06 15.50
C ARG A 116 -14.18 -13.53 15.88
N HIS A 117 -13.56 -14.35 15.02
CA HIS A 117 -13.19 -15.73 15.36
C HIS A 117 -11.79 -15.77 15.97
N LYS A 118 -10.83 -15.05 15.36
CA LYS A 118 -9.45 -15.02 15.84
C LYS A 118 -8.88 -13.60 15.78
N ILE A 119 -7.95 -13.31 16.69
CA ILE A 119 -7.12 -12.11 16.60
C ILE A 119 -6.05 -12.32 15.55
N VAL A 120 -5.93 -11.36 14.63
CA VAL A 120 -4.92 -11.33 13.58
C VAL A 120 -3.82 -10.37 14.00
N PHE A 121 -2.84 -10.87 14.74
CA PHE A 121 -1.80 -10.05 15.35
C PHE A 121 -0.84 -9.42 14.32
N GLY A 122 -0.30 -10.26 13.47
CA GLY A 122 0.74 -9.95 12.48
C GLY A 122 1.64 -11.16 12.30
N VAL A 123 2.40 -11.22 11.21
CA VAL A 123 3.27 -12.36 10.87
C VAL A 123 4.46 -11.89 10.03
N GLY A 124 5.57 -12.57 10.15
CA GLY A 124 6.79 -12.36 9.37
C GLY A 124 8.03 -12.29 10.24
N ASP A 125 9.12 -11.77 9.67
CA ASP A 125 10.39 -11.64 10.35
C ASP A 125 10.33 -10.53 11.41
N PRO A 126 10.61 -10.82 12.70
CA PRO A 126 10.74 -9.80 13.74
C PRO A 126 11.86 -8.77 13.48
N HIS A 127 12.81 -9.10 12.61
CA HIS A 127 13.94 -8.24 12.22
C HIS A 127 13.77 -7.64 10.82
N ALA A 128 12.56 -7.68 10.26
CA ALA A 128 12.29 -7.23 8.90
C ALA A 128 12.68 -5.77 8.67
N ALA A 129 13.43 -5.52 7.61
CA ALA A 129 13.69 -4.15 7.13
C ALA A 129 12.46 -3.50 6.47
N LEU A 130 11.48 -4.30 6.07
CA LEU A 130 10.27 -3.89 5.36
C LEU A 130 9.02 -4.42 6.07
N MET A 131 8.08 -3.53 6.38
CA MET A 131 6.80 -3.89 6.99
C MET A 131 5.64 -3.39 6.15
N PHE A 132 4.69 -4.28 5.83
CA PHE A 132 3.44 -3.95 5.17
C PHE A 132 2.31 -3.79 6.19
N ILE A 133 1.51 -2.73 6.04
CA ILE A 133 0.43 -2.41 6.96
C ILE A 133 -0.86 -2.24 6.17
N GLY A 134 -1.82 -3.14 6.43
CA GLY A 134 -3.18 -3.09 5.87
C GLY A 134 -4.19 -2.42 6.80
N GLU A 135 -5.44 -2.47 6.39
CA GLU A 135 -6.58 -1.89 7.11
C GLU A 135 -7.02 -2.78 8.27
N GLY A 136 -7.43 -3.99 7.99
CA GLY A 136 -7.96 -4.95 8.95
C GLY A 136 -8.16 -6.33 8.34
N PRO A 137 -8.44 -7.36 9.16
CA PRO A 137 -8.68 -8.72 8.69
C PRO A 137 -9.97 -8.84 7.86
N GLY A 138 -9.92 -9.66 6.81
CA GLY A 138 -11.09 -10.18 6.11
C GLY A 138 -11.56 -11.50 6.71
N ALA A 139 -12.49 -12.19 6.03
CA ALA A 139 -13.06 -13.45 6.50
C ALA A 139 -12.04 -14.59 6.59
N ASP A 140 -11.17 -14.71 5.58
CA ASP A 140 -10.14 -15.75 5.55
C ASP A 140 -9.09 -15.52 6.63
N GLU A 141 -8.72 -14.25 6.88
CA GLU A 141 -7.78 -13.84 7.90
C GLU A 141 -8.32 -14.10 9.30
N ASP A 142 -9.60 -13.76 9.53
CA ASP A 142 -10.30 -13.98 10.80
C ASP A 142 -10.41 -15.48 11.13
N ALA A 143 -10.70 -16.32 10.13
CA ALA A 143 -10.76 -17.76 10.30
C ALA A 143 -9.39 -18.40 10.60
N LYS A 144 -8.31 -17.91 9.95
CA LYS A 144 -6.95 -18.46 10.10
C LYS A 144 -6.18 -17.85 11.26
N GLY A 145 -6.40 -16.55 11.57
CA GLY A 145 -5.64 -15.78 12.55
C GLY A 145 -4.36 -15.16 11.98
N GLU A 146 -4.22 -15.14 10.66
CA GLU A 146 -3.07 -14.58 9.95
C GLU A 146 -3.48 -13.47 8.97
N PRO A 147 -2.69 -12.38 8.85
CA PRO A 147 -3.00 -11.29 7.91
C PRO A 147 -2.74 -11.72 6.46
N PHE A 148 -3.56 -11.21 5.54
CA PHE A 148 -3.36 -11.38 4.10
C PHE A 148 -3.19 -12.84 3.64
N VAL A 149 -4.18 -13.67 3.93
CA VAL A 149 -4.22 -15.10 3.52
C VAL A 149 -5.30 -15.41 2.48
N GLY A 150 -6.27 -14.50 2.28
CA GLY A 150 -7.28 -14.59 1.24
C GLY A 150 -6.77 -14.12 -0.13
N ARG A 151 -7.68 -13.86 -1.08
CA ARG A 151 -7.35 -13.44 -2.46
C ARG A 151 -6.48 -12.18 -2.50
N ALA A 152 -6.76 -11.19 -1.65
CA ALA A 152 -5.93 -9.99 -1.53
C ALA A 152 -4.53 -10.30 -1.01
N GLY A 153 -4.42 -11.26 -0.09
CA GLY A 153 -3.16 -11.76 0.44
C GLY A 153 -2.33 -12.49 -0.61
N GLN A 154 -2.95 -13.29 -1.47
CA GLN A 154 -2.26 -13.93 -2.60
C GLN A 154 -1.65 -12.89 -3.55
N LEU A 155 -2.38 -11.80 -3.84
CA LEU A 155 -1.83 -10.71 -4.63
C LEU A 155 -0.67 -10.01 -3.91
N LEU A 156 -0.77 -9.76 -2.60
CA LEU A 156 0.34 -9.20 -1.83
C LEU A 156 1.58 -10.12 -1.87
N ASN A 157 1.40 -11.43 -1.75
CA ASN A 157 2.51 -12.39 -1.87
C ASN A 157 3.19 -12.31 -3.26
N ASN A 158 2.40 -12.18 -4.33
CA ASN A 158 2.94 -11.99 -5.68
C ASN A 158 3.70 -10.65 -5.81
N MET A 159 3.19 -9.58 -5.17
CA MET A 159 3.87 -8.28 -5.14
C MET A 159 5.22 -8.38 -4.40
N ILE A 160 5.26 -9.04 -3.24
CA ILE A 160 6.49 -9.29 -2.46
C ILE A 160 7.48 -10.13 -3.29
N LYS A 161 6.99 -11.21 -3.93
CA LYS A 161 7.81 -12.06 -4.79
C LYS A 161 8.39 -11.30 -5.99
N ALA A 162 7.60 -10.40 -6.59
CA ALA A 162 8.06 -9.54 -7.68
C ALA A 162 9.15 -8.56 -7.24
N MET A 163 9.20 -8.19 -5.96
CA MET A 163 10.30 -7.42 -5.36
C MET A 163 11.57 -8.26 -5.13
N GLY A 164 11.53 -9.59 -5.33
CA GLY A 164 12.64 -10.50 -5.04
C GLY A 164 12.70 -10.95 -3.58
N LEU A 165 11.62 -10.73 -2.82
CA LEU A 165 11.51 -11.10 -1.42
C LEU A 165 10.55 -12.28 -1.25
N ARG A 166 10.68 -12.99 -0.13
CA ARG A 166 9.71 -13.98 0.33
C ARG A 166 8.80 -13.34 1.37
N ARG A 167 7.63 -13.93 1.60
CA ARG A 167 6.69 -13.46 2.60
C ARG A 167 7.30 -13.43 4.01
N GLU A 168 8.12 -14.41 4.32
CA GLU A 168 8.84 -14.55 5.59
C GLU A 168 9.98 -13.56 5.79
N ASP A 169 10.45 -12.86 4.74
CA ASP A 169 11.51 -11.85 4.83
C ASP A 169 10.97 -10.46 5.23
N VAL A 170 9.65 -10.30 5.28
CA VAL A 170 8.96 -9.05 5.63
C VAL A 170 8.06 -9.26 6.84
N TYR A 171 7.59 -8.17 7.47
CA TYR A 171 6.54 -8.26 8.48
C TYR A 171 5.23 -7.68 7.93
N ILE A 172 4.11 -8.35 8.22
CA ILE A 172 2.80 -7.97 7.72
C ILE A 172 1.83 -7.82 8.89
N ALA A 173 1.17 -6.68 8.98
CA ALA A 173 0.18 -6.42 10.02
C ALA A 173 -0.96 -5.53 9.48
N ASN A 174 -1.94 -5.24 10.31
CA ASN A 174 -3.06 -4.34 10.03
C ASN A 174 -3.22 -3.29 11.13
N ILE A 175 -3.92 -2.19 10.82
CA ILE A 175 -4.32 -1.17 11.80
C ILE A 175 -5.14 -1.82 12.90
N VAL A 176 -6.22 -2.55 12.54
CA VAL A 176 -7.02 -3.30 13.53
C VAL A 176 -6.71 -4.78 13.47
N LYS A 177 -6.79 -5.46 14.63
CA LYS A 177 -6.43 -6.88 14.78
C LYS A 177 -7.65 -7.80 14.73
N CYS A 178 -8.86 -7.25 14.68
CA CYS A 178 -10.12 -7.96 14.61
C CYS A 178 -10.85 -7.58 13.34
N ARG A 179 -11.61 -8.53 12.77
CA ARG A 179 -12.39 -8.32 11.55
C ARG A 179 -13.59 -7.42 11.82
N PRO A 180 -13.77 -6.30 11.08
CA PRO A 180 -15.01 -5.54 11.14
C PRO A 180 -16.17 -6.32 10.48
N PRO A 181 -17.40 -6.21 11.02
CA PRO A 181 -18.60 -6.87 10.46
C PRO A 181 -18.77 -6.56 8.97
N GLY A 182 -19.04 -7.58 8.15
CA GLY A 182 -19.22 -7.42 6.70
C GLY A 182 -17.98 -6.91 5.96
N ASN A 183 -16.78 -6.96 6.57
CA ASN A 183 -15.53 -6.36 6.03
C ASN A 183 -15.67 -4.86 5.74
N ARG A 184 -16.48 -4.12 6.52
CA ARG A 184 -16.51 -2.67 6.43
C ARG A 184 -15.20 -2.04 6.86
N GLN A 185 -14.97 -0.78 6.55
CA GLN A 185 -13.86 -0.05 7.13
C GLN A 185 -14.00 0.02 8.66
N PRO A 186 -12.88 -0.07 9.40
CA PRO A 186 -12.87 0.16 10.83
C PRO A 186 -13.37 1.59 11.13
N GLU A 187 -14.14 1.73 12.18
CA GLU A 187 -14.53 3.05 12.67
C GLU A 187 -13.35 3.71 13.39
N ARG A 188 -13.48 5.00 13.62
CA ARG A 188 -12.41 5.80 14.21
C ARG A 188 -12.03 5.30 15.60
N ASP A 189 -13.01 5.05 16.46
CA ASP A 189 -12.84 4.52 17.81
C ASP A 189 -12.20 3.13 17.83
N GLU A 190 -12.54 2.27 16.85
CA GLU A 190 -11.94 0.94 16.68
C GLU A 190 -10.46 1.03 16.30
N SER A 191 -10.14 1.94 15.37
CA SER A 191 -8.76 2.21 14.94
C SER A 191 -7.93 2.85 16.07
N GLU A 192 -8.46 3.86 16.76
CA GLU A 192 -7.78 4.53 17.86
C GLU A 192 -7.52 3.57 19.04
N THR A 193 -8.45 2.68 19.35
CA THR A 193 -8.28 1.67 20.40
C THR A 193 -7.25 0.60 20.04
N CYS A 194 -7.15 0.21 18.75
CA CYS A 194 -6.31 -0.92 18.32
C CYS A 194 -4.92 -0.50 17.84
N SER A 195 -4.77 0.69 17.24
CA SER A 195 -3.52 1.17 16.66
C SER A 195 -2.35 1.25 17.65
N PRO A 196 -2.52 1.48 18.99
CA PRO A 196 -1.39 1.42 19.92
C PRO A 196 -0.59 0.11 19.86
N PHE A 197 -1.26 -1.03 19.63
CA PHE A 197 -0.57 -2.32 19.47
C PHE A 197 0.28 -2.35 18.20
N LEU A 198 -0.21 -1.76 17.10
CA LEU A 198 0.58 -1.62 15.87
C LEU A 198 1.80 -0.71 16.09
N MET A 199 1.63 0.41 16.80
CA MET A 199 2.73 1.32 17.11
C MET A 199 3.83 0.63 17.93
N ARG A 200 3.44 -0.21 18.90
CA ARG A 200 4.36 -1.05 19.67
C ARG A 200 5.07 -2.08 18.80
N GLN A 201 4.36 -2.74 17.88
CA GLN A 201 4.97 -3.66 16.93
C GLN A 201 6.01 -2.96 16.04
N ILE A 202 5.69 -1.76 15.51
CA ILE A 202 6.64 -0.97 14.71
C ILE A 202 7.85 -0.57 15.55
N SER A 203 7.65 -0.15 16.79
CA SER A 203 8.74 0.23 17.73
C SER A 203 9.63 -0.94 18.12
N ALA A 204 9.08 -2.16 18.20
CA ALA A 204 9.82 -3.38 18.48
C ALA A 204 10.65 -3.84 17.27
N ILE A 205 10.05 -3.87 16.08
CA ILE A 205 10.67 -4.33 14.82
C ILE A 205 11.69 -3.32 14.30
N LYS A 206 11.41 -2.02 14.46
CA LYS A 206 12.25 -0.90 13.96
C LYS A 206 12.58 -1.04 12.46
N PRO A 207 11.60 -1.24 11.58
CA PRO A 207 11.85 -1.43 10.15
C PRO A 207 12.47 -0.17 9.53
N LYS A 208 13.20 -0.34 8.43
CA LYS A 208 13.69 0.79 7.63
C LYS A 208 12.57 1.44 6.82
N VAL A 209 11.63 0.61 6.35
CA VAL A 209 10.50 1.06 5.50
C VAL A 209 9.19 0.46 5.98
N LEU A 210 8.17 1.31 6.01
CA LEU A 210 6.77 0.94 6.14
C LEU A 210 6.07 1.15 4.79
N VAL A 211 5.19 0.22 4.41
CA VAL A 211 4.31 0.37 3.25
C VAL A 211 2.86 0.32 3.71
N ALA A 212 2.18 1.46 3.67
CA ALA A 212 0.76 1.54 3.95
C ALA A 212 -0.04 1.07 2.73
N LEU A 213 -0.84 0.03 2.90
CA LEU A 213 -1.68 -0.57 1.88
C LEU A 213 -3.09 0.04 1.93
N GLY A 214 -3.36 1.00 1.04
CA GLY A 214 -4.66 1.65 0.89
C GLY A 214 -4.88 2.87 1.79
N ALA A 215 -6.05 3.49 1.58
CA ALA A 215 -6.37 4.78 2.19
C ALA A 215 -6.49 4.71 3.73
N THR A 216 -7.12 3.66 4.26
CA THR A 216 -7.33 3.51 5.70
C THR A 216 -6.00 3.39 6.45
N ALA A 217 -5.08 2.54 5.97
CA ALA A 217 -3.76 2.41 6.56
C ALA A 217 -2.98 3.72 6.48
N ALA A 218 -2.96 4.36 5.30
CA ALA A 218 -2.26 5.62 5.09
C ALA A 218 -2.78 6.75 6.00
N LYS A 219 -4.11 6.93 6.07
CA LYS A 219 -4.73 7.97 6.89
C LYS A 219 -4.50 7.78 8.38
N ASN A 220 -4.55 6.52 8.86
CA ASN A 220 -4.29 6.22 10.27
C ASN A 220 -2.82 6.46 10.64
N LEU A 221 -1.86 6.07 9.78
CA LEU A 221 -0.44 6.24 10.06
C LEU A 221 0.02 7.69 9.93
N LEU A 222 -0.51 8.41 8.93
CA LEU A 222 -0.09 9.79 8.64
C LEU A 222 -0.94 10.83 9.36
N ALA A 223 -2.09 10.44 9.92
CA ALA A 223 -3.14 11.35 10.42
C ALA A 223 -3.56 12.41 9.38
N LEU A 224 -3.50 12.07 8.09
CA LEU A 224 -3.84 12.94 6.97
C LEU A 224 -5.13 12.47 6.30
N SER A 225 -5.99 13.42 5.94
CA SER A 225 -7.18 13.15 5.13
C SER A 225 -6.97 13.70 3.73
N ALA A 226 -6.35 12.89 2.86
CA ALA A 226 -6.11 13.24 1.46
C ALA A 226 -6.47 12.07 0.53
N PRO A 227 -6.74 12.32 -0.76
CA PRO A 227 -6.94 11.28 -1.76
C PRO A 227 -5.70 10.39 -1.91
N MET A 228 -5.90 9.13 -2.28
CA MET A 228 -4.80 8.18 -2.51
C MET A 228 -3.81 8.66 -3.58
N THR A 229 -4.31 9.37 -4.61
CA THR A 229 -3.47 9.97 -5.67
C THR A 229 -2.44 10.94 -5.13
N ASP A 230 -2.76 11.64 -4.04
CA ASP A 230 -1.90 12.64 -3.43
C ASP A 230 -0.96 12.04 -2.37
N LEU A 231 -1.38 10.90 -1.78
CA LEU A 231 -0.60 10.22 -0.74
C LEU A 231 0.47 9.29 -1.31
N ARG A 232 0.21 8.65 -2.46
CA ARG A 232 1.13 7.68 -3.06
C ARG A 232 2.27 8.34 -3.89
N GLY A 233 3.28 7.56 -4.21
CA GLY A 233 4.40 8.01 -5.06
C GLY A 233 5.36 8.98 -4.37
N ARG A 234 5.34 9.07 -3.06
CA ARG A 234 6.23 9.92 -2.25
C ARG A 234 6.59 9.26 -0.93
N TRP A 235 7.59 9.82 -0.26
CA TRP A 235 8.06 9.39 1.05
C TRP A 235 7.54 10.29 2.16
N TYR A 236 7.28 9.66 3.31
CA TYR A 236 7.00 10.33 4.59
C TYR A 236 7.96 9.81 5.64
N ASP A 237 8.30 10.63 6.62
CA ASP A 237 9.02 10.19 7.80
C ASP A 237 8.03 9.72 8.85
N PHE A 238 8.30 8.58 9.48
CA PHE A 238 7.42 7.98 10.45
C PHE A 238 8.19 7.44 11.65
N LYS A 239 7.78 7.85 12.84
CA LYS A 239 8.30 7.33 14.10
C LYS A 239 7.18 7.35 15.14
N PRO A 240 6.79 6.22 15.74
CA PRO A 240 5.83 6.21 16.84
C PRO A 240 6.34 7.00 18.04
N VAL A 241 5.44 7.72 18.70
CA VAL A 241 5.76 8.45 19.95
C VAL A 241 6.19 7.44 21.01
N GLY A 242 7.24 7.76 21.76
CA GLY A 242 7.78 6.88 22.80
C GLY A 242 8.68 5.76 22.29
N SER A 243 8.97 5.70 20.98
CA SER A 243 9.99 4.78 20.45
C SER A 243 11.38 5.10 20.95
N ASP A 244 12.27 4.09 20.87
CA ASP A 244 13.68 4.23 21.19
C ASP A 244 14.28 5.52 20.55
N PRO A 245 14.86 6.44 21.34
CA PRO A 245 15.45 7.66 20.82
C PRO A 245 16.55 7.41 19.79
N SER A 246 17.31 6.31 19.93
CA SER A 246 18.40 5.96 19.02
C SER A 246 17.92 5.46 17.64
N TRP A 247 16.67 5.00 17.53
CA TRP A 247 16.10 4.63 16.25
C TRP A 247 15.64 5.88 15.48
N PRO A 248 16.15 6.13 14.25
CA PRO A 248 15.82 7.35 13.49
C PRO A 248 14.37 7.38 12.99
N GLY A 249 13.62 6.29 13.14
CA GLY A 249 12.32 6.09 12.52
C GLY A 249 12.41 5.34 11.20
N ALA A 250 11.26 5.19 10.54
CA ALA A 250 11.12 4.53 9.24
C ALA A 250 10.73 5.53 8.15
N ARG A 251 11.08 5.22 6.90
CA ARG A 251 10.46 5.86 5.74
C ARG A 251 9.14 5.17 5.44
N LEU A 252 8.06 5.93 5.28
CA LEU A 252 6.75 5.40 4.96
C LEU A 252 6.41 5.71 3.51
N ALA A 253 6.06 4.67 2.76
CA ALA A 253 5.48 4.74 1.42
C ALA A 253 4.01 4.35 1.48
N VAL A 254 3.21 4.90 0.57
CA VAL A 254 1.79 4.59 0.42
C VAL A 254 1.54 3.98 -0.94
N THR A 255 0.78 2.90 -1.00
CA THR A 255 0.34 2.29 -2.25
C THR A 255 -1.11 1.81 -2.16
N TYR A 256 -1.67 1.36 -3.28
CA TYR A 256 -3.03 0.83 -3.31
C TYR A 256 -3.15 -0.48 -2.53
N HIS A 257 -4.31 -0.68 -1.87
CA HIS A 257 -4.62 -1.94 -1.20
C HIS A 257 -4.78 -3.08 -2.21
N PRO A 258 -4.24 -4.29 -1.96
CA PRO A 258 -4.38 -5.42 -2.89
C PRO A 258 -5.83 -5.75 -3.28
N ALA A 259 -6.78 -5.65 -2.35
CA ALA A 259 -8.20 -5.84 -2.65
C ALA A 259 -8.76 -4.79 -3.63
N PHE A 260 -8.26 -3.56 -3.62
CA PHE A 260 -8.59 -2.56 -4.62
C PHE A 260 -8.00 -2.93 -5.99
N LEU A 261 -6.76 -3.38 -6.03
CA LEU A 261 -6.09 -3.82 -7.26
C LEU A 261 -6.74 -5.06 -7.91
N LEU A 262 -7.45 -5.87 -7.13
CA LEU A 262 -8.28 -6.97 -7.67
C LEU A 262 -9.55 -6.43 -8.35
N ARG A 263 -10.13 -5.33 -7.86
CA ARG A 263 -11.31 -4.68 -8.46
C ARG A 263 -10.96 -3.78 -9.64
N ASP A 264 -9.81 -3.08 -9.58
CA ASP A 264 -9.30 -2.26 -10.67
C ASP A 264 -7.85 -2.63 -11.03
N PRO A 265 -7.67 -3.68 -11.87
CA PRO A 265 -6.33 -4.16 -12.25
C PRO A 265 -5.47 -3.13 -13.01
N ARG A 266 -6.10 -2.08 -13.58
CA ARG A 266 -5.38 -1.00 -14.29
C ARG A 266 -4.40 -0.26 -13.38
N GLN A 267 -4.68 -0.22 -12.08
CA GLN A 267 -3.85 0.46 -11.08
C GLN A 267 -2.63 -0.34 -10.61
N LYS A 268 -2.48 -1.61 -11.04
CA LYS A 268 -1.34 -2.45 -10.65
C LYS A 268 -0.01 -1.86 -11.10
N GLY A 269 0.04 -1.25 -12.29
CA GLY A 269 1.24 -0.56 -12.78
C GLY A 269 1.67 0.61 -11.89
N GLU A 270 0.70 1.34 -11.35
CA GLU A 270 0.96 2.42 -10.42
C GLU A 270 1.45 1.91 -9.06
N ALA A 271 0.80 0.87 -8.52
CA ALA A 271 1.27 0.21 -7.30
C ALA A 271 2.70 -0.34 -7.45
N TRP A 272 3.03 -0.87 -8.62
CA TRP A 272 4.38 -1.34 -8.91
C TRP A 272 5.43 -0.21 -8.89
N LYS A 273 5.11 0.97 -9.40
CA LYS A 273 6.00 2.15 -9.30
C LYS A 273 6.29 2.53 -7.84
N ASP A 274 5.27 2.44 -6.97
CA ASP A 274 5.45 2.69 -5.53
C ASP A 274 6.40 1.66 -4.91
N LEU A 275 6.25 0.37 -5.24
CA LEU A 275 7.12 -0.69 -4.75
C LEU A 275 8.55 -0.58 -5.31
N GLN A 276 8.74 -0.17 -6.56
CA GLN A 276 10.06 0.11 -7.12
C GLN A 276 10.78 1.24 -6.37
N MET A 277 10.04 2.26 -5.92
CA MET A 277 10.59 3.30 -5.06
C MET A 277 11.09 2.72 -3.73
N VAL A 278 10.32 1.81 -3.12
CA VAL A 278 10.70 1.08 -1.89
C VAL A 278 11.94 0.21 -2.13
N MET A 279 11.96 -0.57 -3.21
CA MET A 279 13.09 -1.42 -3.58
C MET A 279 14.38 -0.60 -3.75
N LYS A 280 14.30 0.50 -4.47
CA LYS A 280 15.45 1.42 -4.67
C LYS A 280 15.99 1.93 -3.34
N TYR A 281 15.12 2.30 -2.40
CA TYR A 281 15.52 2.79 -1.08
C TYR A 281 16.20 1.71 -0.24
N LEU A 282 15.71 0.46 -0.31
CA LEU A 282 16.25 -0.68 0.42
C LEU A 282 17.47 -1.34 -0.26
N GLY A 283 17.84 -0.91 -1.48
CA GLY A 283 18.88 -1.55 -2.27
C GLY A 283 18.52 -2.95 -2.77
N ILE A 284 17.21 -3.22 -2.94
CA ILE A 284 16.71 -4.50 -3.44
C ILE A 284 16.67 -4.46 -4.97
N GLU A 285 17.36 -5.38 -5.61
CA GLU A 285 17.24 -5.59 -7.05
C GLU A 285 16.12 -6.60 -7.36
N PRO A 286 15.28 -6.33 -8.38
CA PRO A 286 14.30 -7.31 -8.82
C PRO A 286 15.03 -8.57 -9.30
N PRO A 287 14.41 -9.76 -9.13
CA PRO A 287 15.03 -11.00 -9.57
C PRO A 287 15.42 -10.89 -11.05
N LYS A 288 16.69 -11.19 -11.36
CA LYS A 288 17.15 -11.27 -12.74
C LYS A 288 16.28 -12.30 -13.43
N LYS A 289 15.72 -11.93 -14.60
CA LYS A 289 15.00 -12.89 -15.42
C LYS A 289 15.96 -14.06 -15.69
N ALA A 290 15.51 -15.28 -15.41
CA ALA A 290 16.24 -16.45 -15.89
C ALA A 290 16.44 -16.24 -17.39
N ALA A 291 17.69 -16.27 -17.83
CA ALA A 291 18.00 -16.31 -19.24
C ALA A 291 17.52 -17.68 -19.74
N ASP A 292 16.47 -17.67 -20.57
CA ASP A 292 16.01 -18.85 -21.33
C ASP A 292 16.99 -19.14 -22.44
#